data_555f89c78653269c1ad76f25b32accae
#
_entry.id   555f89c78653269c1ad76f25b32accae
#
_cell.length_a   1.000
_cell.length_b   1.000
_cell.length_c   1.000
_cell.angle_alpha   90.00
_cell.angle_beta   90.00
_cell.angle_gamma   90.00
#
_symmetry.space_group_name_H-M   'P 1'
#
loop_
_entity.id
_entity.type
_entity.pdbx_description
1 polymer ?
#
loop_
_entity_poly.entity_id
_entity_poly.type
_entity_poly.pdbx_seq_one_letter_code
_entity_poly.pdbx_strand_id
1 'polypeptide(L)'
;MKNQNDFLAKLNEVKSLALMQNNSITSNDIKNNFKDMELSDSDFDSIYAYLAENKISVVDILGQVSWNEGETKEGASAHLEFYMEDVNNMDELTAEELAMQFVLLRDNDKAAYDKLVYHFLRTVVEIANEYKEHGAFLDDLIQEGNIGLMMALNTLDEVRNMDDYVPYIKENIKMSILNFIDENNEKSTLENAILAKSNLVSEAAKLLEEDLGHPATIDELADYTKIPYNEIKDILDLAGNTK
;
A
#
# COMPACT_ATOMS: atom_id res chain seq x y z
N MET A 1 7.29 -38.17 0.33
CA MET A 1 8.75 -37.94 0.44
C MET A 1 9.32 -37.05 -0.68
N LYS A 2 8.81 -37.05 -1.92
CA LYS A 2 9.28 -36.12 -2.98
C LYS A 2 8.98 -34.65 -2.63
N ASN A 3 7.80 -34.34 -2.16
CA ASN A 3 7.40 -32.96 -1.86
C ASN A 3 8.21 -32.26 -0.76
N GLN A 4 8.71 -32.98 0.23
CA GLN A 4 9.44 -32.38 1.36
C GLN A 4 10.86 -31.98 0.99
N ASN A 5 11.55 -32.76 0.15
CA ASN A 5 12.89 -32.41 -0.34
C ASN A 5 12.83 -31.23 -1.35
N ASP A 6 11.79 -31.18 -2.17
CA ASP A 6 11.58 -30.08 -3.12
C ASP A 6 11.23 -28.78 -2.38
N PHE A 7 10.44 -28.84 -1.29
CA PHE A 7 10.13 -27.70 -0.45
C PHE A 7 11.39 -27.13 0.22
N LEU A 8 12.23 -27.99 0.81
CA LEU A 8 13.49 -27.56 1.44
C LEU A 8 14.48 -26.98 0.43
N ALA A 9 14.51 -27.51 -0.80
CA ALA A 9 15.35 -26.97 -1.86
C ALA A 9 14.91 -25.56 -2.24
N LYS A 10 13.61 -25.31 -2.43
CA LYS A 10 13.05 -24.00 -2.73
C LYS A 10 13.23 -23.01 -1.57
N LEU A 11 13.10 -23.46 -0.33
CA LEU A 11 13.32 -22.63 0.85
C LEU A 11 14.80 -22.17 0.92
N ASN A 12 15.76 -23.04 0.58
CA ASN A 12 17.16 -22.67 0.49
C ASN A 12 17.45 -21.73 -0.68
N GLU A 13 16.74 -21.87 -1.80
CA GLU A 13 16.84 -20.97 -2.94
C GLU A 13 16.36 -19.56 -2.58
N VAL A 14 15.20 -19.43 -1.93
CA VAL A 14 14.67 -18.17 -1.40
C VAL A 14 15.66 -17.54 -0.43
N LYS A 15 16.24 -18.32 0.50
CA LYS A 15 17.27 -17.83 1.42
C LYS A 15 18.51 -17.32 0.70
N SER A 16 18.96 -18.01 -0.35
CA SER A 16 20.13 -17.62 -1.14
C SER A 16 19.85 -16.33 -1.92
N LEU A 17 18.66 -16.18 -2.50
CA LEU A 17 18.21 -14.95 -3.17
C LEU A 17 18.19 -13.77 -2.19
N ALA A 18 17.62 -13.96 -1.00
CA ALA A 18 17.59 -12.94 0.02
C ALA A 18 18.98 -12.48 0.47
N LEU A 19 19.92 -13.42 0.63
CA LEU A 19 21.32 -13.11 0.97
C LEU A 19 22.01 -12.26 -0.10
N MET A 20 21.69 -12.47 -1.38
CA MET A 20 22.19 -11.66 -2.50
C MET A 20 21.55 -10.25 -2.51
N GLN A 21 20.42 -10.06 -1.88
CA GLN A 21 19.65 -8.82 -1.83
C GLN A 21 19.73 -8.15 -0.44
N ASN A 22 20.89 -8.16 0.21
CA ASN A 22 21.10 -7.55 1.53
C ASN A 22 20.19 -8.09 2.65
N ASN A 23 19.98 -9.40 2.69
CA ASN A 23 19.06 -10.05 3.64
C ASN A 23 17.60 -9.60 3.53
N SER A 24 17.16 -9.19 2.35
CA SER A 24 15.77 -8.83 2.08
C SER A 24 15.24 -9.58 0.87
N ILE A 25 13.96 -9.92 0.87
CA ILE A 25 13.27 -10.56 -0.27
C ILE A 25 11.82 -10.13 -0.29
N THR A 26 11.21 -10.04 -1.48
CA THR A 26 9.80 -9.66 -1.58
C THR A 26 8.87 -10.84 -1.37
N SER A 27 7.67 -10.61 -0.83
CA SER A 27 6.66 -11.67 -0.70
C SER A 27 6.25 -12.21 -2.07
N ASN A 28 6.32 -11.39 -3.12
CA ASN A 28 6.05 -11.80 -4.49
C ASN A 28 7.13 -12.75 -5.03
N ASP A 29 8.41 -12.52 -4.73
CA ASP A 29 9.51 -13.42 -5.10
C ASP A 29 9.39 -14.76 -4.38
N ILE A 30 8.97 -14.73 -3.11
CA ILE A 30 8.70 -15.96 -2.34
C ILE A 30 7.55 -16.73 -2.99
N LYS A 31 6.39 -16.10 -3.25
CA LYS A 31 5.24 -16.74 -3.91
C LYS A 31 5.58 -17.28 -5.29
N ASN A 32 6.36 -16.55 -6.08
CA ASN A 32 6.80 -16.99 -7.40
C ASN A 32 7.72 -18.22 -7.33
N ASN A 33 8.59 -18.31 -6.33
CA ASN A 33 9.49 -19.44 -6.14
C ASN A 33 8.73 -20.72 -5.76
N PHE A 34 7.63 -20.59 -5.02
CA PHE A 34 6.78 -21.71 -4.61
C PHE A 34 5.54 -21.93 -5.52
N LYS A 35 5.44 -21.23 -6.65
CA LYS A 35 4.28 -21.26 -7.55
C LYS A 35 3.86 -22.67 -8.01
N ASP A 36 4.82 -23.60 -8.14
CA ASP A 36 4.57 -24.98 -8.56
C ASP A 36 4.15 -25.91 -7.41
N MET A 37 3.99 -25.35 -6.20
CA MET A 37 3.55 -26.08 -5.02
C MET A 37 2.19 -25.54 -4.59
N GLU A 38 1.25 -26.44 -4.30
CA GLU A 38 -0.04 -26.09 -3.71
C GLU A 38 0.15 -25.85 -2.20
N LEU A 39 0.63 -24.64 -1.83
CA LEU A 39 0.82 -24.22 -0.46
C LEU A 39 -0.42 -23.46 0.03
N SER A 40 -0.80 -23.71 1.27
CA SER A 40 -1.83 -22.95 1.98
C SER A 40 -1.24 -21.65 2.56
N ASP A 41 -2.08 -20.69 2.96
CA ASP A 41 -1.64 -19.47 3.64
C ASP A 41 -0.85 -19.78 4.92
N SER A 42 -1.25 -20.78 5.69
CA SER A 42 -0.52 -21.27 6.87
C SER A 42 0.89 -21.80 6.54
N ASP A 43 1.10 -22.33 5.34
CA ASP A 43 2.44 -22.76 4.90
C ASP A 43 3.32 -21.54 4.59
N PHE A 44 2.75 -20.49 3.98
CA PHE A 44 3.45 -19.22 3.77
C PHE A 44 3.80 -18.52 5.08
N ASP A 45 2.92 -18.51 6.07
CA ASP A 45 3.19 -17.99 7.42
C ASP A 45 4.41 -18.70 8.05
N SER A 46 4.50 -20.02 7.87
CA SER A 46 5.64 -20.81 8.34
C SER A 46 6.94 -20.46 7.61
N ILE A 47 6.86 -20.16 6.30
CA ILE A 47 8.00 -19.69 5.51
C ILE A 47 8.47 -18.32 6.00
N TYR A 48 7.53 -17.39 6.23
CA TYR A 48 7.84 -16.05 6.73
C TYR A 48 8.48 -16.09 8.12
N ALA A 49 7.95 -16.92 9.03
CA ALA A 49 8.53 -17.13 10.35
C ALA A 49 9.96 -17.69 10.25
N TYR A 50 10.21 -18.67 9.39
CA TYR A 50 11.54 -19.22 9.16
C TYR A 50 12.53 -18.18 8.62
N LEU A 51 12.09 -17.32 7.68
CA LEU A 51 12.94 -16.26 7.12
C LEU A 51 13.27 -15.22 8.19
N ALA A 52 12.30 -14.83 9.02
CA ALA A 52 12.50 -13.93 10.15
C ALA A 52 13.50 -14.48 11.18
N GLU A 53 13.41 -15.77 11.54
CA GLU A 53 14.38 -16.42 12.42
C GLU A 53 15.82 -16.42 11.83
N ASN A 54 15.94 -16.44 10.49
CA ASN A 54 17.21 -16.34 9.80
C ASN A 54 17.67 -14.90 9.53
N LYS A 55 17.02 -13.90 10.14
CA LYS A 55 17.29 -12.45 9.98
C LYS A 55 17.16 -11.97 8.52
N ILE A 56 16.24 -12.54 7.79
CA ILE A 56 15.87 -12.13 6.44
C ILE A 56 14.58 -11.33 6.54
N SER A 57 14.64 -10.07 6.10
CA SER A 57 13.47 -9.21 6.04
C SER A 57 12.65 -9.52 4.79
N VAL A 58 11.38 -9.83 4.98
CA VAL A 58 10.43 -9.89 3.87
C VAL A 58 9.91 -8.48 3.64
N VAL A 59 10.29 -7.89 2.49
CA VAL A 59 9.87 -6.54 2.10
C VAL A 59 8.86 -6.66 0.98
N ASP A 60 7.68 -6.08 1.18
CA ASP A 60 6.76 -5.84 0.09
C ASP A 60 7.20 -4.58 -0.65
N ILE A 61 7.66 -4.77 -1.88
CA ILE A 61 7.93 -3.64 -2.75
C ILE A 61 6.59 -3.03 -3.11
N LEU A 62 6.33 -1.87 -2.51
CA LEU A 62 5.29 -0.91 -2.87
C LEU A 62 3.88 -1.49 -3.09
N GLY A 63 3.06 -1.48 -2.04
CA GLY A 63 1.66 -1.15 -2.17
C GLY A 63 0.77 -2.15 -2.88
N GLN A 64 0.94 -3.44 -2.63
CA GLN A 64 -0.15 -4.40 -2.69
C GLN A 64 -0.03 -5.37 -1.52
N VAL A 65 -0.34 -4.89 -0.34
CA VAL A 65 -0.97 -5.77 0.62
C VAL A 65 -2.33 -6.07 0.00
N SER A 66 -2.43 -7.19 -0.68
CA SER A 66 -3.71 -7.79 -1.05
C SER A 66 -4.37 -8.16 0.27
N TRP A 67 -5.09 -7.23 0.84
CA TRP A 67 -6.02 -7.50 1.92
C TRP A 67 -7.11 -8.38 1.32
N ASN A 68 -7.09 -9.66 1.62
CA ASN A 68 -8.26 -10.48 1.43
C ASN A 68 -9.39 -9.79 2.21
N GLU A 69 -10.51 -9.53 1.57
CA GLU A 69 -11.73 -8.90 2.12
C GLU A 69 -12.32 -9.65 3.34
N GLY A 70 -11.49 -10.26 4.18
CA GLY A 70 -11.87 -11.06 5.34
C GLY A 70 -11.03 -10.84 6.58
N GLU A 71 -9.92 -10.09 6.52
CA GLU A 71 -9.18 -9.74 7.74
C GLU A 71 -9.84 -8.55 8.42
N THR A 72 -10.43 -8.83 9.56
CA THR A 72 -11.14 -7.91 10.42
C THR A 72 -10.26 -6.71 10.78
N LYS A 73 -10.89 -5.53 10.92
CA LYS A 73 -10.32 -4.25 11.39
C LYS A 73 -9.39 -4.36 12.63
N GLU A 74 -9.36 -5.50 13.30
CA GLU A 74 -8.55 -5.80 14.49
C GLU A 74 -7.07 -6.08 14.17
N GLY A 75 -6.73 -6.69 13.03
CA GLY A 75 -5.34 -7.01 12.68
C GLY A 75 -4.53 -5.79 12.24
N ALA A 76 -5.11 -4.91 11.42
CA ALA A 76 -4.48 -3.66 11.01
C ALA A 76 -4.25 -2.73 12.21
N SER A 77 -5.19 -2.70 13.17
CA SER A 77 -5.06 -1.95 14.42
C SER A 77 -3.90 -2.44 15.29
N ALA A 78 -3.67 -3.74 15.37
CA ALA A 78 -2.59 -4.31 16.19
C ALA A 78 -1.19 -3.95 15.63
N HIS A 79 -1.00 -4.01 14.31
CA HIS A 79 0.26 -3.60 13.68
C HIS A 79 0.53 -2.10 13.86
N LEU A 80 -0.50 -1.28 13.76
CA LEU A 80 -0.39 0.16 13.99
C LEU A 80 -0.03 0.44 15.46
N GLU A 81 -0.61 -0.27 16.42
CA GLU A 81 -0.29 -0.13 17.84
C GLU A 81 1.18 -0.47 18.14
N PHE A 82 1.73 -1.56 17.59
CA PHE A 82 3.15 -1.89 17.71
C PHE A 82 4.05 -0.83 17.08
N TYR A 83 3.71 -0.37 15.87
CA TYR A 83 4.46 0.69 15.21
C TYR A 83 4.46 1.98 16.04
N MET A 84 3.32 2.37 16.59
CA MET A 84 3.19 3.55 17.45
C MET A 84 3.98 3.40 18.76
N GLU A 85 3.98 2.20 19.34
CA GLU A 85 4.78 1.90 20.53
C GLU A 85 6.27 2.02 20.23
N ASP A 86 6.75 1.44 19.13
CA ASP A 86 8.14 1.55 18.69
C ASP A 86 8.54 3.00 18.46
N VAL A 87 7.74 3.77 17.71
CA VAL A 87 8.01 5.20 17.45
C VAL A 87 8.03 6.03 18.75
N ASN A 88 7.15 5.74 19.71
CA ASN A 88 7.11 6.45 20.98
C ASN A 88 8.29 6.12 21.91
N ASN A 89 8.86 4.93 21.77
CA ASN A 89 10.01 4.49 22.56
C ASN A 89 11.37 4.92 21.95
N MET A 90 11.38 5.54 20.76
CA MET A 90 12.61 6.05 20.16
C MET A 90 13.10 7.32 20.87
N ASP A 91 14.40 7.40 21.10
CA ASP A 91 15.04 8.59 21.64
C ASP A 91 15.00 9.73 20.62
N GLU A 92 14.58 10.91 21.07
CA GLU A 92 14.61 12.12 20.24
C GLU A 92 16.01 12.69 20.18
N LEU A 93 16.46 13.08 18.98
CA LEU A 93 17.68 13.83 18.82
C LEU A 93 17.51 15.23 19.39
N THR A 94 18.51 15.70 20.13
CA THR A 94 18.60 17.12 20.51
C THR A 94 18.82 18.00 19.28
N ALA A 95 18.56 19.29 19.38
CA ALA A 95 18.75 20.22 18.25
C ALA A 95 20.20 20.20 17.72
N GLU A 96 21.17 20.02 18.59
CA GLU A 96 22.60 19.98 18.24
C GLU A 96 22.93 18.65 17.51
N GLU A 97 22.40 17.52 18.00
CA GLU A 97 22.55 16.21 17.35
C GLU A 97 21.86 16.19 15.99
N LEU A 98 20.64 16.73 15.90
CA LEU A 98 19.90 16.83 14.64
C LEU A 98 20.68 17.63 13.59
N ALA A 99 21.22 18.80 13.97
CA ALA A 99 22.04 19.61 13.08
C ALA A 99 23.29 18.85 12.60
N MET A 100 23.91 18.07 13.51
CA MET A 100 25.05 17.23 13.16
C MET A 100 24.66 16.12 12.16
N GLN A 101 23.51 15.46 12.33
CA GLN A 101 23.07 14.46 11.38
C GLN A 101 22.80 15.07 9.99
N PHE A 102 22.23 16.27 9.90
CA PHE A 102 22.07 16.95 8.62
C PHE A 102 23.41 17.27 7.92
N VAL A 103 24.44 17.63 8.67
CA VAL A 103 25.78 17.82 8.11
C VAL A 103 26.34 16.52 7.56
N LEU A 104 26.23 15.42 8.32
CA LEU A 104 26.71 14.09 7.91
C LEU A 104 25.92 13.55 6.70
N LEU A 105 24.60 13.81 6.63
CA LEU A 105 23.78 13.43 5.49
C LEU A 105 24.29 14.04 4.18
N ARG A 106 24.74 15.30 4.19
CA ARG A 106 25.33 15.96 3.01
C ARG A 106 26.63 15.29 2.54
N ASP A 107 27.34 14.61 3.45
CA ASP A 107 28.50 13.80 3.14
C ASP A 107 28.14 12.35 2.73
N ASN A 108 26.85 12.09 2.47
CA ASN A 108 26.28 10.77 2.12
C ASN A 108 26.49 9.70 3.21
N ASP A 109 26.49 10.08 4.48
CA ASP A 109 26.58 9.13 5.60
C ASP A 109 25.22 8.41 5.77
N LYS A 110 25.25 7.10 5.51
CA LYS A 110 24.05 6.25 5.60
C LYS A 110 23.53 6.16 7.05
N ALA A 111 24.42 6.14 8.04
CA ALA A 111 23.98 6.06 9.44
C ALA A 111 23.29 7.37 9.88
N ALA A 112 23.69 8.51 9.35
CA ALA A 112 23.01 9.77 9.56
C ALA A 112 21.62 9.77 8.90
N TYR A 113 21.52 9.23 7.68
CA TYR A 113 20.22 9.06 6.99
C TYR A 113 19.26 8.22 7.86
N ASP A 114 19.67 7.05 8.30
CA ASP A 114 18.86 6.16 9.12
C ASP A 114 18.40 6.85 10.42
N LYS A 115 19.29 7.57 11.11
CA LYS A 115 18.94 8.34 12.32
C LYS A 115 17.94 9.45 12.05
N LEU A 116 18.04 10.15 10.94
CA LEU A 116 17.08 11.18 10.55
C LEU A 116 15.72 10.56 10.22
N VAL A 117 15.69 9.45 9.49
CA VAL A 117 14.44 8.72 9.27
C VAL A 117 13.78 8.40 10.60
N TYR A 118 14.48 7.73 11.52
CA TYR A 118 13.93 7.37 12.83
C TYR A 118 13.44 8.58 13.63
N HIS A 119 14.19 9.69 13.64
CA HIS A 119 13.80 10.90 14.34
C HIS A 119 12.48 11.49 13.82
N PHE A 120 12.27 11.47 12.50
CA PHE A 120 11.08 12.06 11.88
C PHE A 120 9.85 11.13 11.82
N LEU A 121 9.96 9.83 12.16
CA LEU A 121 8.79 8.93 12.17
C LEU A 121 7.67 9.44 13.07
N ARG A 122 8.00 10.01 14.24
CA ARG A 122 7.01 10.62 15.13
C ARG A 122 6.29 11.80 14.46
N THR A 123 7.02 12.65 13.76
CA THR A 123 6.45 13.75 12.97
C THR A 123 5.51 13.25 11.88
N VAL A 124 5.85 12.14 11.22
CA VAL A 124 4.96 11.51 10.23
C VAL A 124 3.65 11.09 10.88
N VAL A 125 3.71 10.42 12.04
CA VAL A 125 2.51 9.98 12.78
C VAL A 125 1.67 11.18 13.21
N GLU A 126 2.29 12.25 13.72
CA GLU A 126 1.60 13.47 14.12
C GLU A 126 0.85 14.09 12.95
N ILE A 127 1.52 14.28 11.80
CA ILE A 127 0.90 14.84 10.60
C ILE A 127 -0.20 13.91 10.07
N ALA A 128 0.03 12.60 9.98
CA ALA A 128 -0.98 11.64 9.53
C ALA A 128 -2.25 11.68 10.40
N ASN A 129 -2.10 11.82 11.73
CA ASN A 129 -3.23 11.95 12.64
C ASN A 129 -4.08 13.21 12.40
N GLU A 130 -3.51 14.30 11.89
CA GLU A 130 -4.28 15.50 11.53
C GLU A 130 -5.25 15.22 10.39
N TYR A 131 -4.96 14.23 9.55
CA TYR A 131 -5.74 13.91 8.33
C TYR A 131 -6.54 12.61 8.41
N LYS A 132 -6.56 11.91 9.54
CA LYS A 132 -7.23 10.59 9.70
C LYS A 132 -8.73 10.56 9.37
N GLU A 133 -9.40 11.72 9.38
CA GLU A 133 -10.85 11.84 9.12
C GLU A 133 -11.16 12.20 7.65
N HIS A 134 -10.15 12.23 6.77
CA HIS A 134 -10.30 12.64 5.37
C HIS A 134 -10.55 11.48 4.38
N GLY A 135 -11.05 10.33 4.87
CA GLY A 135 -11.51 9.24 4.03
C GLY A 135 -10.45 8.18 3.70
N ALA A 136 -9.28 8.23 4.34
CA ALA A 136 -8.23 7.22 4.26
C ALA A 136 -7.92 6.61 5.64
N PHE A 137 -7.40 5.40 5.66
CA PHE A 137 -6.98 4.76 6.91
C PHE A 137 -5.67 5.36 7.43
N LEU A 138 -5.52 5.44 8.76
CA LEU A 138 -4.37 6.07 9.38
C LEU A 138 -3.05 5.38 9.04
N ASP A 139 -3.05 4.06 8.92
CA ASP A 139 -1.88 3.27 8.51
C ASP A 139 -1.43 3.59 7.09
N ASP A 140 -2.36 3.77 6.14
CA ASP A 140 -2.06 4.21 4.78
C ASP A 140 -1.47 5.63 4.77
N LEU A 141 -2.06 6.56 5.55
CA LEU A 141 -1.54 7.92 5.68
C LEU A 141 -0.13 7.95 6.26
N ILE A 142 0.18 7.09 7.23
CA ILE A 142 1.52 6.95 7.81
C ILE A 142 2.49 6.39 6.75
N GLN A 143 2.09 5.40 5.95
CA GLN A 143 2.92 4.85 4.89
C GLN A 143 3.26 5.91 3.85
N GLU A 144 2.27 6.68 3.39
CA GLU A 144 2.49 7.77 2.45
C GLU A 144 3.34 8.90 3.05
N GLY A 145 3.12 9.23 4.32
CA GLY A 145 3.96 10.17 5.04
C GLY A 145 5.42 9.72 5.14
N ASN A 146 5.67 8.43 5.35
CA ASN A 146 7.02 7.85 5.35
C ASN A 146 7.68 7.95 3.96
N ILE A 147 6.91 7.77 2.88
CA ILE A 147 7.41 7.99 1.51
C ILE A 147 7.80 9.45 1.34
N GLY A 148 6.95 10.40 1.76
CA GLY A 148 7.25 11.84 1.74
C GLY A 148 8.50 12.20 2.52
N LEU A 149 8.69 11.61 3.70
CA LEU A 149 9.90 11.76 4.52
C LEU A 149 11.16 11.29 3.76
N MET A 150 11.13 10.09 3.19
CA MET A 150 12.28 9.55 2.44
C MET A 150 12.59 10.39 1.21
N MET A 151 11.59 10.85 0.48
CA MET A 151 11.77 11.76 -0.66
C MET A 151 12.41 13.07 -0.24
N ALA A 152 11.93 13.69 0.85
CA ALA A 152 12.48 14.92 1.38
C ALA A 152 13.96 14.79 1.77
N LEU A 153 14.32 13.70 2.47
CA LEU A 153 15.70 13.45 2.87
C LEU A 153 16.65 13.25 1.66
N ASN A 154 16.15 12.61 0.60
CA ASN A 154 16.92 12.36 -0.62
C ASN A 154 17.12 13.63 -1.49
N THR A 155 16.26 14.63 -1.33
CA THR A 155 16.32 15.91 -2.09
C THR A 155 16.73 17.09 -1.22
N LEU A 156 17.22 16.84 -0.01
CA LEU A 156 17.55 17.89 0.96
C LEU A 156 18.72 18.78 0.52
N ASP A 157 19.57 18.28 -0.37
CA ASP A 157 20.67 19.04 -0.99
C ASP A 157 20.20 20.19 -1.89
N GLU A 158 18.95 20.16 -2.34
CA GLU A 158 18.32 21.27 -3.09
C GLU A 158 17.97 22.46 -2.18
N VAL A 159 17.87 22.25 -0.87
CA VAL A 159 17.54 23.28 0.13
C VAL A 159 18.82 24.02 0.56
N ARG A 160 18.84 25.34 0.37
CA ARG A 160 20.07 26.14 0.56
C ARG A 160 20.46 26.34 2.02
N ASN A 161 19.45 26.55 2.90
CA ASN A 161 19.70 26.86 4.31
C ASN A 161 19.31 25.67 5.17
N MET A 162 20.16 25.33 6.12
CA MET A 162 19.89 24.23 7.07
C MET A 162 18.68 24.53 7.98
N ASP A 163 18.41 25.77 8.29
CA ASP A 163 17.24 26.19 9.08
C ASP A 163 15.92 25.85 8.38
N ASP A 164 15.92 25.69 7.05
CA ASP A 164 14.76 25.35 6.25
C ASP A 164 14.54 23.83 6.11
N TYR A 165 15.47 22.98 6.59
CA TYR A 165 15.41 21.52 6.41
C TYR A 165 14.21 20.89 7.12
N VAL A 166 13.98 21.23 8.38
CA VAL A 166 12.84 20.70 9.13
C VAL A 166 11.50 21.15 8.54
N PRO A 167 11.28 22.43 8.22
CA PRO A 167 10.10 22.86 7.48
C PRO A 167 9.91 22.14 6.14
N TYR A 168 10.98 21.97 5.36
CA TYR A 168 10.94 21.28 4.08
C TYR A 168 10.51 19.82 4.22
N ILE A 169 11.08 19.09 5.20
CA ILE A 169 10.73 17.69 5.48
C ILE A 169 9.24 17.60 5.86
N LYS A 170 8.76 18.44 6.79
CA LYS A 170 7.37 18.45 7.22
C LYS A 170 6.40 18.73 6.07
N GLU A 171 6.75 19.66 5.20
CA GLU A 171 5.91 20.00 4.05
C GLU A 171 5.85 18.84 3.04
N ASN A 172 6.96 18.13 2.77
CA ASN A 172 6.95 16.97 1.89
C ASN A 172 6.16 15.82 2.47
N ILE A 173 6.25 15.54 3.77
CA ILE A 173 5.41 14.54 4.45
C ILE A 173 3.93 14.89 4.25
N LYS A 174 3.55 16.13 4.54
CA LYS A 174 2.18 16.63 4.39
C LYS A 174 1.68 16.55 2.96
N MET A 175 2.49 16.97 1.99
CA MET A 175 2.13 16.93 0.57
C MET A 175 1.90 15.50 0.07
N SER A 176 2.74 14.54 0.50
CA SER A 176 2.56 13.13 0.15
C SER A 176 1.22 12.59 0.68
N ILE A 177 0.89 12.87 1.94
CA ILE A 177 -0.38 12.49 2.56
C ILE A 177 -1.57 13.12 1.83
N LEU A 178 -1.52 14.42 1.53
CA LEU A 178 -2.60 15.11 0.84
C LEU A 178 -2.82 14.58 -0.58
N ASN A 179 -1.76 14.34 -1.33
CA ASN A 179 -1.85 13.76 -2.68
C ASN A 179 -2.52 12.39 -2.64
N PHE A 180 -2.15 11.55 -1.67
CA PHE A 180 -2.78 10.24 -1.49
C PHE A 180 -4.29 10.36 -1.18
N ILE A 181 -4.67 11.28 -0.30
CA ILE A 181 -6.09 11.53 0.03
C ILE A 181 -6.86 11.95 -1.22
N ASP A 182 -6.31 12.88 -2.01
CA ASP A 182 -6.96 13.37 -3.23
C ASP A 182 -7.11 12.24 -4.25
N GLU A 183 -6.08 11.45 -4.50
CA GLU A 183 -6.14 10.28 -5.38
C GLU A 183 -7.16 9.24 -4.91
N ASN A 184 -7.22 8.98 -3.61
CA ASN A 184 -8.16 8.02 -3.03
C ASN A 184 -9.61 8.50 -3.15
N ASN A 185 -9.86 9.79 -2.94
CA ASN A 185 -11.18 10.40 -3.11
C ASN A 185 -11.62 10.38 -4.58
N GLU A 186 -10.73 10.64 -5.53
CA GLU A 186 -11.02 10.56 -6.96
C GLU A 186 -11.38 9.12 -7.38
N LYS A 187 -10.61 8.12 -6.94
CA LYS A 187 -10.89 6.70 -7.18
C LYS A 187 -12.26 6.30 -6.61
N SER A 188 -12.53 6.63 -5.35
CA SER A 188 -13.81 6.34 -4.69
C SER A 188 -15.00 6.98 -5.42
N THR A 189 -14.85 8.20 -5.88
CA THR A 189 -15.89 8.91 -6.65
C THR A 189 -16.15 8.21 -7.99
N LEU A 190 -15.10 7.78 -8.68
CA LEU A 190 -15.22 7.06 -9.96
C LEU A 190 -15.85 5.67 -9.76
N GLU A 191 -15.42 4.92 -8.75
CA GLU A 191 -15.97 3.60 -8.41
C GLU A 191 -17.46 3.69 -8.06
N ASN A 192 -17.86 4.66 -7.25
CA ASN A 192 -19.25 4.90 -6.91
C ASN A 192 -20.10 5.29 -8.14
N ALA A 193 -19.56 6.07 -9.07
CA ALA A 193 -20.23 6.42 -10.30
C ALA A 193 -20.45 5.19 -11.23
N ILE A 194 -19.42 4.32 -11.33
CA ILE A 194 -19.52 3.07 -12.09
C ILE A 194 -20.55 2.13 -11.46
N LEU A 195 -20.53 1.98 -10.13
CA LEU A 195 -21.48 1.15 -9.41
C LEU A 195 -22.93 1.65 -9.58
N ALA A 196 -23.15 2.95 -9.47
CA ALA A 196 -24.47 3.56 -9.68
C ALA A 196 -24.98 3.30 -11.10
N LYS A 197 -24.14 3.44 -12.12
CA LYS A 197 -24.51 3.14 -13.51
C LYS A 197 -24.78 1.65 -13.73
N SER A 198 -23.96 0.77 -13.13
CA SER A 198 -24.19 -0.68 -13.20
C SER A 198 -25.53 -1.07 -12.59
N ASN A 199 -25.87 -0.53 -11.42
CA ASN A 199 -27.17 -0.77 -10.78
C ASN A 199 -28.31 -0.26 -11.66
N LEU A 200 -28.21 0.93 -12.24
CA LEU A 200 -29.21 1.52 -13.12
C LEU A 200 -29.44 0.64 -14.37
N VAL A 201 -28.37 0.15 -15.01
CA VAL A 201 -28.46 -0.77 -16.16
C VAL A 201 -29.14 -2.09 -15.76
N SER A 202 -28.80 -2.65 -14.59
CA SER A 202 -29.40 -3.89 -14.08
C SER A 202 -30.90 -3.75 -13.79
N GLU A 203 -31.31 -2.64 -13.18
CA GLU A 203 -32.72 -2.34 -12.93
C GLU A 203 -33.49 -2.11 -14.23
N ALA A 204 -32.93 -1.33 -15.15
CA ALA A 204 -33.53 -1.08 -16.46
C ALA A 204 -33.72 -2.38 -17.26
N ALA A 205 -32.73 -3.28 -17.21
CA ALA A 205 -32.82 -4.57 -17.90
C ALA A 205 -34.02 -5.40 -17.40
N LYS A 206 -34.24 -5.45 -16.08
CA LYS A 206 -35.39 -6.17 -15.50
C LYS A 206 -36.73 -5.56 -15.87
N LEU A 207 -36.83 -4.22 -15.79
CA LEU A 207 -38.06 -3.52 -16.12
C LEU A 207 -38.42 -3.66 -17.59
N LEU A 208 -37.44 -3.51 -18.49
CA LEU A 208 -37.67 -3.66 -19.92
C LEU A 208 -37.98 -5.10 -20.31
N GLU A 209 -37.38 -6.10 -19.66
CA GLU A 209 -37.71 -7.51 -19.88
C GLU A 209 -39.16 -7.84 -19.48
N GLU A 210 -39.67 -7.26 -18.38
CA GLU A 210 -41.06 -7.38 -17.95
C GLU A 210 -42.02 -6.71 -18.94
N ASP A 211 -41.67 -5.51 -19.45
CA ASP A 211 -42.53 -4.75 -20.35
C ASP A 211 -42.52 -5.29 -21.79
N LEU A 212 -41.37 -5.69 -22.32
CA LEU A 212 -41.17 -6.11 -23.70
C LEU A 212 -41.41 -7.63 -23.89
N GLY A 213 -41.30 -8.43 -22.83
CA GLY A 213 -41.43 -9.89 -22.89
C GLY A 213 -40.22 -10.61 -23.49
N HIS A 214 -39.09 -9.92 -23.66
CA HIS A 214 -37.78 -10.46 -24.09
C HIS A 214 -36.65 -9.70 -23.39
N PRO A 215 -35.45 -10.30 -23.29
CA PRO A 215 -34.27 -9.60 -22.71
C PRO A 215 -33.98 -8.32 -23.47
N ALA A 216 -33.75 -7.24 -22.74
CA ALA A 216 -33.48 -5.93 -23.31
C ALA A 216 -32.16 -5.91 -24.10
N THR A 217 -32.18 -5.31 -25.28
CA THR A 217 -30.97 -5.07 -26.07
C THR A 217 -30.19 -3.88 -25.54
N ILE A 218 -28.91 -3.76 -25.93
CA ILE A 218 -28.07 -2.62 -25.49
C ILE A 218 -28.65 -1.29 -26.00
N ASP A 219 -29.24 -1.26 -27.17
CA ASP A 219 -29.89 -0.05 -27.73
C ASP A 219 -31.11 0.37 -26.91
N GLU A 220 -31.96 -0.57 -26.51
CA GLU A 220 -33.12 -0.31 -25.65
C GLU A 220 -32.69 0.16 -24.24
N LEU A 221 -31.63 -0.44 -23.67
CA LEU A 221 -31.02 0.01 -22.43
C LEU A 221 -30.44 1.44 -22.56
N ALA A 222 -29.77 1.75 -23.66
CA ALA A 222 -29.23 3.08 -23.90
C ALA A 222 -30.32 4.13 -24.03
N ASP A 223 -31.41 3.77 -24.73
CA ASP A 223 -32.57 4.66 -24.87
C ASP A 223 -33.31 4.90 -23.56
N TYR A 224 -33.39 3.90 -22.73
CA TYR A 224 -34.07 3.99 -21.42
C TYR A 224 -33.22 4.73 -20.39
N THR A 225 -31.95 4.32 -20.20
CA THR A 225 -31.06 4.84 -19.14
C THR A 225 -30.37 6.14 -19.50
N LYS A 226 -30.31 6.50 -20.79
CA LYS A 226 -29.52 7.60 -21.37
C LYS A 226 -28.00 7.44 -21.17
N ILE A 227 -27.55 6.23 -20.83
CA ILE A 227 -26.13 5.87 -20.81
C ILE A 227 -25.68 5.53 -22.22
N PRO A 228 -24.49 5.99 -22.67
CA PRO A 228 -23.99 5.67 -24.00
C PRO A 228 -23.83 4.15 -24.24
N TYR A 229 -24.13 3.71 -25.48
CA TYR A 229 -24.04 2.30 -25.89
C TYR A 229 -22.74 1.62 -25.48
N ASN A 230 -21.61 2.25 -25.74
CA ASN A 230 -20.29 1.67 -25.41
C ASN A 230 -20.11 1.46 -23.91
N GLU A 231 -20.60 2.37 -23.10
CA GLU A 231 -20.50 2.30 -21.63
C GLU A 231 -21.38 1.17 -21.07
N ILE A 232 -22.60 1.00 -21.61
CA ILE A 232 -23.47 -0.15 -21.25
C ILE A 232 -22.81 -1.46 -21.64
N LYS A 233 -22.20 -1.51 -22.82
CA LYS A 233 -21.49 -2.70 -23.28
C LYS A 233 -20.36 -3.07 -22.34
N ASP A 234 -19.54 -2.11 -21.92
CA ASP A 234 -18.43 -2.33 -20.98
C ASP A 234 -18.95 -2.82 -19.62
N ILE A 235 -20.05 -2.26 -19.12
CA ILE A 235 -20.70 -2.69 -17.87
C ILE A 235 -21.18 -4.16 -17.96
N LEU A 236 -21.80 -4.53 -19.06
CA LEU A 236 -22.32 -5.89 -19.28
C LEU A 236 -21.18 -6.90 -19.48
N ASP A 237 -20.10 -6.51 -20.17
CA ASP A 237 -18.92 -7.35 -20.38
C ASP A 237 -18.20 -7.62 -19.04
N LEU A 238 -18.11 -6.62 -18.17
CA LEU A 238 -17.58 -6.79 -16.80
C LEU A 238 -18.46 -7.71 -15.97
N ALA A 239 -19.79 -7.57 -16.01
CA ALA A 239 -20.73 -8.42 -15.28
C ALA A 239 -20.78 -9.87 -15.81
N GLY A 240 -20.51 -10.09 -17.11
CA GLY A 240 -20.44 -11.42 -17.73
C GLY A 240 -19.18 -12.22 -17.45
N ASN A 241 -18.06 -11.55 -17.12
CA ASN A 241 -16.78 -12.19 -16.78
C ASN A 241 -16.66 -12.65 -15.30
N THR A 242 -17.68 -12.40 -14.49
CA THR A 242 -17.70 -12.76 -13.06
C THR A 242 -18.43 -14.09 -12.77
N LYS A 243 -18.54 -15.01 -13.79
CA LYS A 243 -19.09 -16.36 -13.62
C LYS A 243 -18.04 -17.43 -13.68
#